data_707d9864a3ad575e2d7a776220c6199b
#
_entry.id   707d9864a3ad575e2d7a776220c6199b
#
_cell.length_a   1.000
_cell.length_b   1.000
_cell.length_c   1.000
_cell.angle_alpha   90.00
_cell.angle_beta   90.00
_cell.angle_gamma   90.00
#
_symmetry.space_group_name_H-M   'P 1'
#
loop_
_entity.id
_entity.type
_entity.pdbx_description
1 polymer ?
#
loop_
_entity_poly.entity_id
_entity_poly.type
_entity_poly.pdbx_seq_one_letter_code
_entity_poly.pdbx_strand_id
1 'polypeptide(L)' 'MEKILYVISAVGQDRPGLVHSVTQILSDLHINIVDIEARSVRGHFTMFLVVDLSTSDKDYGDLLQALE' A
#
# COMPACT_ATOMS: atom_id res chain seq x y z
N MET A 1 -19.44 -12.33 -2.21
CA MET A 1 -18.04 -12.63 -1.85
C MET A 1 -17.54 -11.56 -0.90
N GLU A 2 -16.98 -11.97 0.22
CA GLU A 2 -16.50 -11.01 1.20
C GLU A 2 -15.17 -10.39 0.76
N LYS A 3 -15.05 -9.09 1.01
CA LYS A 3 -13.80 -8.39 0.78
C LYS A 3 -12.94 -8.48 2.02
N ILE A 4 -11.64 -8.64 1.82
CA ILE A 4 -10.67 -8.64 2.90
C ILE A 4 -9.91 -7.32 2.82
N LEU A 5 -10.35 -6.35 3.62
CA LEU A 5 -9.81 -5.00 3.56
C LEU A 5 -8.79 -4.77 4.67
N TYR A 6 -7.67 -4.19 4.30
CA TYR A 6 -6.64 -3.75 5.24
C TYR A 6 -6.32 -2.30 4.98
N VAL A 7 -5.99 -1.59 6.05
CA VAL A 7 -5.51 -0.22 5.96
C VAL A 7 -4.01 -0.22 6.23
N ILE A 8 -3.27 0.34 5.31
CA ILE A 8 -1.82 0.48 5.43
C ILE A 8 -1.50 1.95 5.57
N SER A 9 -0.75 2.30 6.60
CA SER A 9 -0.28 3.68 6.76
C SER A 9 1.24 3.70 6.79
N ALA A 10 1.81 4.70 6.15
CA ALA A 10 3.26 4.88 6.11
C ALA A 10 3.59 6.34 6.33
N VAL A 11 4.63 6.59 7.12
CA VAL A 11 5.15 7.93 7.40
C VAL A 11 6.66 7.87 7.27
N GLY A 12 7.23 8.84 6.57
CA GLY A 12 8.67 8.86 6.41
C GLY A 12 9.14 10.12 5.70
N GLN A 13 10.40 10.11 5.29
CA GLN A 13 10.94 11.20 4.49
C GLN A 13 10.36 11.14 3.09
N ASP A 14 10.01 12.32 2.56
CA ASP A 14 9.51 12.41 1.20
C ASP A 14 10.63 12.09 0.22
N ARG A 15 10.34 11.21 -0.74
CA ARG A 15 11.28 10.82 -1.80
C ARG A 15 10.52 10.65 -3.11
N PRO A 16 11.14 11.03 -4.25
CA PRO A 16 10.51 10.81 -5.56
C PRO A 16 10.21 9.34 -5.80
N GLY A 17 9.05 9.07 -6.38
CA GLY A 17 8.66 7.73 -6.77
C GLY A 17 8.18 6.82 -5.66
N LEU A 18 8.00 7.34 -4.43
CA LEU A 18 7.61 6.51 -3.30
C LEU A 18 6.23 5.86 -3.52
N VAL A 19 5.25 6.63 -3.96
CA VAL A 19 3.91 6.10 -4.25
C VAL A 19 3.99 5.06 -5.37
N HIS A 20 4.76 5.36 -6.41
CA HIS A 20 4.91 4.43 -7.52
C HIS A 20 5.52 3.09 -7.07
N SER A 21 6.54 3.14 -6.22
CA SER A 21 7.17 1.93 -5.71
C SER A 21 6.18 1.06 -4.93
N VAL A 22 5.38 1.68 -4.06
CA VAL A 22 4.40 0.95 -3.26
C VAL A 22 3.31 0.35 -4.15
N THR A 23 2.77 1.13 -5.08
CA THR A 23 1.72 0.63 -5.96
C THR A 23 2.21 -0.48 -6.88
N GLN A 24 3.48 -0.42 -7.31
CA GLN A 24 4.07 -1.47 -8.12
C GLN A 24 4.14 -2.78 -7.33
N ILE A 25 4.57 -2.73 -6.07
CA ILE A 25 4.62 -3.92 -5.21
C ILE A 25 3.22 -4.54 -5.08
N LEU A 26 2.21 -3.72 -4.84
CA LEU A 26 0.84 -4.21 -4.69
C LEU A 26 0.33 -4.82 -5.99
N SER A 27 0.66 -4.22 -7.12
CA SER A 27 0.28 -4.76 -8.43
C SER A 27 0.93 -6.12 -8.66
N ASP A 28 2.20 -6.26 -8.31
CA ASP A 28 2.93 -7.53 -8.49
C ASP A 28 2.32 -8.65 -7.63
N LEU A 29 1.74 -8.30 -6.50
CA LEU A 29 1.08 -9.26 -5.61
C LEU A 29 -0.39 -9.49 -5.96
N HIS A 30 -0.89 -8.84 -7.02
CA HIS A 30 -2.29 -8.90 -7.44
C HIS A 30 -3.26 -8.42 -6.36
N ILE A 31 -2.82 -7.42 -5.60
CA ILE A 31 -3.63 -6.81 -4.56
C ILE A 31 -4.35 -5.61 -5.14
N ASN A 32 -5.66 -5.55 -4.94
CA ASN A 32 -6.46 -4.46 -5.43
C ASN A 32 -6.41 -3.28 -4.46
N ILE A 33 -6.11 -2.09 -4.97
CA ILE A 33 -6.14 -0.86 -4.18
C ILE A 33 -7.55 -0.29 -4.27
N VAL A 34 -8.23 -0.19 -3.13
CA VAL A 34 -9.57 0.35 -3.05
C VAL A 34 -9.51 1.87 -2.95
N ASP A 35 -8.57 2.39 -2.18
CA ASP A 35 -8.41 3.82 -2.00
C ASP A 35 -6.97 4.13 -1.62
N ILE A 36 -6.52 5.33 -1.98
CA ILE A 36 -5.18 5.78 -1.65
C ILE A 36 -5.21 7.27 -1.40
N GLU A 37 -4.54 7.69 -0.34
CA GLU A 37 -4.32 9.10 -0.06
C GLU A 37 -2.86 9.28 0.32
N ALA A 38 -2.18 10.17 -0.39
CA ALA A 38 -0.77 10.45 -0.15
C ALA A 38 -0.57 11.95 -0.05
N ARG A 39 0.28 12.38 0.86
CA ARG A 39 0.47 13.79 1.14
C ARG A 39 1.90 14.04 1.59
N SER A 40 2.46 15.18 1.16
CA SER A 40 3.74 15.66 1.66
C SER A 40 3.51 16.89 2.52
N VAL A 41 4.03 16.87 3.74
CA VAL A 41 3.91 17.98 4.67
C VAL A 41 5.30 18.26 5.23
N ARG A 42 5.85 19.41 4.88
CA ARG A 42 7.16 19.88 5.36
C ARG A 42 8.27 18.85 5.19
N GLY A 43 8.31 18.21 4.00
CA GLY A 43 9.32 17.19 3.71
C GLY A 43 9.05 15.82 4.30
N HIS A 44 7.93 15.66 4.97
CA HIS A 44 7.48 14.36 5.48
C HIS A 44 6.38 13.81 4.58
N PHE A 45 6.49 12.54 4.27
CA PHE A 45 5.52 11.85 3.44
C PHE A 45 4.59 11.04 4.33
N THR A 46 3.28 11.17 4.08
CA THR A 46 2.28 10.34 4.75
C THR A 46 1.41 9.68 3.68
N MET A 47 1.05 8.42 3.90
CA MET A 47 0.24 7.68 2.95
C MET A 47 -0.71 6.75 3.68
N PHE A 48 -1.96 6.73 3.23
CA PHE A 48 -2.96 5.77 3.65
C PHE A 48 -3.41 4.98 2.42
N LEU A 49 -3.42 3.67 2.55
CA LEU A 49 -3.91 2.78 1.52
C LEU A 49 -4.99 1.88 2.11
N VAL A 50 -6.09 1.73 1.40
CA VAL A 50 -7.06 0.68 1.68
C VAL A 50 -6.92 -0.35 0.57
N VAL A 51 -6.59 -1.57 0.92
CA VAL A 51 -6.34 -2.63 -0.04
C VAL A 51 -7.26 -3.81 0.21
N ASP A 52 -7.59 -4.51 -0.86
CA ASP A 52 -8.43 -5.71 -0.83
C ASP A 52 -7.56 -6.90 -1.22
N LEU A 53 -7.39 -7.84 -0.30
CA LEU A 53 -6.58 -9.04 -0.53
C LEU A 53 -7.38 -10.21 -1.07
N SER A 54 -8.69 -10.05 -1.27
CA SER A 54 -9.55 -11.16 -1.69
C SER A 54 -9.20 -11.69 -3.07
N THR A 55 -8.58 -10.88 -3.93
CA THR A 55 -8.18 -11.27 -5.28
C THR A 55 -6.74 -11.77 -5.35
N SER A 56 -6.01 -11.74 -4.24
CA SER A 56 -4.62 -12.15 -4.19
C SER A 56 -4.51 -13.52 -3.52
N ASP A 57 -3.54 -14.30 -3.94
CA ASP A 57 -3.20 -15.56 -3.26
C ASP A 57 -2.21 -15.33 -2.11
N LYS A 58 -1.85 -14.08 -1.85
CA LYS A 58 -0.95 -13.70 -0.77
C LYS A 58 -1.75 -13.26 0.45
N ASP A 59 -1.18 -13.45 1.62
CA ASP A 59 -1.80 -13.02 2.86
C ASP A 59 -1.18 -11.72 3.36
N TYR A 60 -1.66 -11.25 4.51
CA TYR A 60 -1.19 -10.00 5.10
C TYR A 60 0.30 -10.05 5.46
N GLY A 61 0.78 -11.21 5.89
CA GLY A 61 2.19 -11.38 6.21
C GLY A 61 3.08 -11.22 4.98
N ASP A 62 2.66 -11.77 3.85
CA ASP A 62 3.37 -11.62 2.59
C ASP A 62 3.42 -10.15 2.17
N LEU A 63 2.31 -9.43 2.36
CA LEU A 63 2.24 -8.02 2.03
C LEU A 63 3.22 -7.20 2.88
N LEU A 64 3.24 -7.42 4.19
CA LEU A 64 4.15 -6.71 5.08
C LEU A 64 5.60 -6.96 4.70
N GLN A 65 5.94 -8.21 4.39
CA GLN A 65 7.30 -8.56 4.01
C GLN A 65 7.72 -7.85 2.71
N ALA A 66 6.81 -7.76 1.75
CA ALA A 66 7.10 -7.11 0.47
C ALA A 66 7.31 -5.60 0.62
N LEU A 67 6.66 -4.99 1.61
CA LEU A 67 6.75 -3.55 1.83
C LEU A 67 7.95 -3.13 2.70
N GLU A 68 8.63 -4.07 3.29
CA GLU A 68 9.86 -3.79 4.06
C GLU A 68 11.05 -3.47 3.11
#